data_2e0c0303ad9c6a23a51b0a4ea3843064
#
_entry.id   2e0c0303ad9c6a23a51b0a4ea3843064
#
_cell.length_a   1.000
_cell.length_b   1.000
_cell.length_c   1.000
_cell.angle_alpha   90.00
_cell.angle_beta   90.00
_cell.angle_gamma   90.00
#
_symmetry.space_group_name_H-M   'P 1'
#
loop_
_entity.id
_entity.type
_entity.pdbx_description
1 polymer ?
#
loop_
_entity_poly.entity_id
_entity_poly.type
_entity_poly.pdbx_seq_one_letter_code
_entity_poly.pdbx_strand_id
1 'polypeptide(L)'
;MKIVALEEHYVTAEVVAAWDRVDARWRDPMVDLAPTPEIGRRLAFLDEERLAIMDGAGVDVQVLSLTTPGLFDLEPAEATALQIAVNDQVAEAVKCNPARLQGFATLAPQRPEDAAAELERAVRHLGFHGALVFSRVRDEPIDHQRFWPVFEAAEALQAPLYLHPQSPPAAVRQAYYSGFGNPVDLALSTYGIGWHYDAGLQFLRLVLAGVFDRFPNLQVILGHWGEMLPFFLDRVDNIAATAGLQRSITEYVTNNAFLTPGGVFSQRYLGWALDVVGSDRIMFAADYPYVPTDGGVARAFLDEADLSEQTRHDIASGTWDRLCAQIRR
;
A
#
# COMPACT_ATOMS: atom_id res chain seq x y z
N MET A 1 10.56 4.18 22.17
CA MET A 1 10.56 3.32 20.97
C MET A 1 10.21 4.19 19.77
N LYS A 2 10.99 4.12 18.68
CA LYS A 2 10.69 4.78 17.40
C LYS A 2 9.59 4.00 16.66
N ILE A 3 8.58 4.70 16.13
CA ILE A 3 7.52 4.12 15.30
C ILE A 3 7.60 4.71 13.90
N VAL A 4 7.73 3.85 12.89
CA VAL A 4 7.66 4.20 11.46
C VAL A 4 6.36 3.65 10.89
N ALA A 5 5.48 4.51 10.41
CA ALA A 5 4.20 4.14 9.83
C ALA A 5 4.28 4.23 8.29
N LEU A 6 3.76 3.20 7.58
CA LEU A 6 4.03 3.01 6.15
C LEU A 6 2.85 3.33 5.21
N GLU A 7 1.65 3.45 5.71
CA GLU A 7 0.43 3.67 4.90
C GLU A 7 -0.17 5.03 5.28
N GLU A 8 0.56 6.09 4.88
CA GLU A 8 0.30 7.44 5.37
C GLU A 8 -0.03 8.35 4.19
N HIS A 9 -1.32 8.47 3.95
CA HIS A 9 -1.85 9.01 2.70
C HIS A 9 -1.77 10.53 2.59
N TYR A 10 -1.65 10.97 1.34
CA TYR A 10 -1.78 12.35 0.91
C TYR A 10 -2.48 12.41 -0.46
N VAL A 11 -2.89 13.61 -0.87
CA VAL A 11 -3.34 13.89 -2.23
C VAL A 11 -2.95 15.32 -2.62
N THR A 12 -2.63 15.54 -3.89
CA THR A 12 -2.38 16.90 -4.42
C THR A 12 -3.60 17.42 -5.16
N ALA A 13 -3.70 18.75 -5.25
CA ALA A 13 -4.82 19.39 -5.95
C ALA A 13 -4.86 19.01 -7.44
N GLU A 14 -3.70 18.81 -8.07
CA GLU A 14 -3.58 18.41 -9.47
C GLU A 14 -4.13 17.00 -9.70
N VAL A 15 -3.88 16.08 -8.76
CA VAL A 15 -4.41 14.70 -8.81
C VAL A 15 -5.93 14.72 -8.65
N VAL A 16 -6.46 15.47 -7.67
CA VAL A 16 -7.92 15.62 -7.50
C VAL A 16 -8.56 16.17 -8.77
N ALA A 17 -7.99 17.22 -9.36
CA ALA A 17 -8.48 17.78 -10.61
C ALA A 17 -8.37 16.79 -11.80
N ALA A 18 -7.40 15.87 -11.79
CA ALA A 18 -7.29 14.82 -12.80
C ALA A 18 -8.39 13.75 -12.63
N TRP A 19 -8.67 13.35 -11.39
CA TRP A 19 -9.76 12.40 -11.10
C TRP A 19 -11.12 12.90 -11.56
N ASP A 20 -11.38 14.21 -11.47
CA ASP A 20 -12.65 14.82 -11.94
C ASP A 20 -12.85 14.68 -13.46
N ARG A 21 -11.77 14.44 -14.21
CA ARG A 21 -11.80 14.25 -15.68
C ARG A 21 -11.85 12.80 -16.11
N VAL A 22 -11.70 11.85 -15.19
CA VAL A 22 -11.76 10.43 -15.51
C VAL A 22 -13.16 10.06 -16.01
N ASP A 23 -13.21 9.33 -17.12
CA ASP A 23 -14.46 8.77 -17.66
C ASP A 23 -15.17 7.95 -16.58
N ALA A 24 -16.49 8.16 -16.41
CA ALA A 24 -17.29 7.52 -15.40
C ALA A 24 -17.16 5.98 -15.39
N ARG A 25 -16.82 5.37 -16.52
CA ARG A 25 -16.59 3.93 -16.65
C ARG A 25 -15.37 3.46 -15.84
N TRP A 26 -14.34 4.30 -15.73
CA TRP A 26 -13.07 3.99 -15.06
C TRP A 26 -12.93 4.64 -13.69
N ARG A 27 -13.84 5.58 -13.38
CA ARG A 27 -13.79 6.34 -12.13
C ARG A 27 -13.97 5.42 -10.93
N ASP A 28 -12.96 5.37 -10.09
CA ASP A 28 -13.04 4.64 -8.83
C ASP A 28 -14.07 5.32 -7.91
N PRO A 29 -15.01 4.58 -7.32
CA PRO A 29 -16.02 5.15 -6.43
C PRO A 29 -15.43 5.81 -5.17
N MET A 30 -14.17 5.53 -4.82
CA MET A 30 -13.48 6.21 -3.73
C MET A 30 -13.38 7.73 -3.97
N VAL A 31 -13.25 8.15 -5.24
CA VAL A 31 -13.23 9.58 -5.61
C VAL A 31 -14.55 10.28 -5.25
N ASP A 32 -15.67 9.54 -5.31
CA ASP A 32 -17.00 10.04 -4.98
C ASP A 32 -17.37 9.87 -3.49
N LEU A 33 -16.57 9.11 -2.74
CA LEU A 33 -16.55 9.14 -1.29
C LEU A 33 -15.95 10.49 -0.89
N ALA A 34 -16.80 11.54 -0.94
CA ALA A 34 -16.35 12.86 -0.49
C ALA A 34 -15.73 12.68 0.91
N PRO A 35 -14.42 12.83 1.06
CA PRO A 35 -13.83 12.76 2.38
C PRO A 35 -14.54 13.83 3.23
N THR A 36 -14.74 13.55 4.50
CA THR A 36 -15.19 14.63 5.38
C THR A 36 -14.24 15.83 5.16
N PRO A 37 -14.69 17.07 5.29
CA PRO A 37 -13.80 18.24 5.11
C PRO A 37 -12.49 18.09 5.89
N GLU A 38 -12.53 17.43 7.03
CA GLU A 38 -11.34 17.16 7.86
C GLU A 38 -10.38 16.16 7.18
N ILE A 39 -10.85 15.04 6.67
CA ILE A 39 -10.01 14.07 5.97
C ILE A 39 -9.42 14.70 4.70
N GLY A 40 -10.22 15.44 3.92
CA GLY A 40 -9.73 16.13 2.73
C GLY A 40 -8.63 17.15 3.05
N ARG A 41 -8.81 17.91 4.14
CA ARG A 41 -7.78 18.81 4.64
C ARG A 41 -6.50 18.07 5.05
N ARG A 42 -6.63 17.02 5.85
CA ARG A 42 -5.49 16.21 6.31
C ARG A 42 -4.72 15.54 5.17
N LEU A 43 -5.40 15.13 4.11
CA LEU A 43 -4.76 14.58 2.91
C LEU A 43 -3.92 15.63 2.16
N ALA A 44 -4.35 16.88 2.14
CA ALA A 44 -3.70 17.95 1.38
C ALA A 44 -2.43 18.49 2.06
N PHE A 45 -2.28 18.31 3.38
CA PHE A 45 -1.17 18.90 4.14
C PHE A 45 0.00 17.93 4.33
N LEU A 46 1.20 18.43 4.03
CA LEU A 46 2.49 17.73 4.25
C LEU A 46 3.44 18.63 5.11
N ASP A 47 2.87 19.52 5.90
CA ASP A 47 3.55 20.57 6.65
C ASP A 47 3.52 20.37 8.17
N GLU A 48 3.68 21.46 8.93
CA GLU A 48 3.73 21.46 10.40
C GLU A 48 2.46 20.90 11.03
N GLU A 49 1.30 21.06 10.39
CA GLU A 49 0.04 20.50 10.91
C GLU A 49 0.08 18.97 10.92
N ARG A 50 0.59 18.36 9.85
CA ARG A 50 0.79 16.90 9.78
C ARG A 50 1.76 16.40 10.86
N LEU A 51 2.85 17.12 11.05
CA LEU A 51 3.82 16.79 12.10
C LEU A 51 3.23 16.85 13.51
N ALA A 52 2.39 17.84 13.79
CA ALA A 52 1.69 17.95 15.08
C ALA A 52 0.71 16.77 15.30
N ILE A 53 0.02 16.32 14.25
CA ILE A 53 -0.86 15.13 14.32
C ILE A 53 -0.03 13.86 14.56
N MET A 54 1.11 13.71 13.90
CA MET A 54 2.04 12.59 14.14
C MET A 54 2.49 12.54 15.60
N ASP A 55 2.83 13.71 16.18
CA ASP A 55 3.23 13.81 17.59
C ASP A 55 2.09 13.39 18.52
N GLY A 56 0.86 13.83 18.24
CA GLY A 56 -0.34 13.44 18.97
C GLY A 56 -0.68 11.94 18.87
N ALA A 57 -0.34 11.31 17.73
CA ALA A 57 -0.53 9.88 17.48
C ALA A 57 0.59 9.01 18.08
N GLY A 58 1.73 9.61 18.43
CA GLY A 58 2.93 8.90 18.85
C GLY A 58 3.70 8.23 17.72
N VAL A 59 3.55 8.72 16.47
CA VAL A 59 4.26 8.25 15.28
C VAL A 59 5.47 9.15 15.02
N ASP A 60 6.65 8.54 14.96
CA ASP A 60 7.89 9.29 14.79
C ASP A 60 8.19 9.59 13.32
N VAL A 61 7.90 8.65 12.42
CA VAL A 61 8.15 8.79 10.98
C VAL A 61 6.93 8.29 10.19
N GLN A 62 6.52 9.04 9.19
CA GLN A 62 5.54 8.62 8.20
C GLN A 62 6.19 8.37 6.83
N VAL A 63 5.86 7.25 6.19
CA VAL A 63 6.18 6.97 4.80
C VAL A 63 4.99 7.37 3.95
N LEU A 64 5.11 8.51 3.26
CA LEU A 64 4.02 9.15 2.51
C LEU A 64 3.67 8.34 1.26
N SER A 65 2.39 8.17 0.99
CA SER A 65 1.86 7.50 -0.20
C SER A 65 0.64 8.23 -0.78
N LEU A 66 0.54 8.28 -2.11
CA LEU A 66 -0.65 8.84 -2.77
C LEU A 66 -1.86 7.95 -2.48
N THR A 67 -2.96 8.55 -2.03
CA THR A 67 -4.18 7.81 -1.69
C THR A 67 -4.85 7.18 -2.92
N THR A 68 -5.71 6.19 -2.67
CA THR A 68 -6.55 5.52 -3.68
C THR A 68 -7.44 6.54 -4.42
N PRO A 69 -7.59 6.42 -5.74
CA PRO A 69 -7.06 5.37 -6.63
C PRO A 69 -5.69 5.70 -7.25
N GLY A 70 -4.96 6.66 -6.74
CA GLY A 70 -3.68 7.09 -7.32
C GLY A 70 -3.83 7.61 -8.75
N LEU A 71 -2.95 7.17 -9.64
CA LEU A 71 -2.96 7.57 -11.06
C LEU A 71 -3.46 6.46 -12.01
N PHE A 72 -3.89 5.32 -11.49
CA PHE A 72 -4.08 4.07 -12.24
C PHE A 72 -5.26 4.12 -13.24
N ASP A 73 -6.23 5.00 -13.02
CA ASP A 73 -7.40 5.16 -13.90
C ASP A 73 -7.26 6.32 -14.90
N LEU A 74 -6.18 7.12 -14.80
CA LEU A 74 -5.95 8.28 -15.65
C LEU A 74 -5.54 7.91 -17.08
N GLU A 75 -5.63 8.86 -18.00
CA GLU A 75 -5.08 8.72 -19.33
C GLU A 75 -3.55 8.64 -19.29
N PRO A 76 -2.91 7.78 -20.12
CA PRO A 76 -1.49 7.46 -20.01
C PRO A 76 -0.55 8.68 -20.02
N ALA A 77 -0.81 9.66 -20.89
CA ALA A 77 0.04 10.84 -21.01
C ALA A 77 -0.07 11.75 -19.77
N GLU A 78 -1.28 11.92 -19.24
CA GLU A 78 -1.54 12.69 -18.04
C GLU A 78 -0.95 12.02 -16.79
N ALA A 79 -1.17 10.70 -16.66
CA ALA A 79 -0.63 9.90 -15.57
C ALA A 79 0.92 9.96 -15.52
N THR A 80 1.58 9.82 -16.68
CA THR A 80 3.05 9.92 -16.78
C THR A 80 3.57 11.30 -16.39
N ALA A 81 2.88 12.37 -16.73
CA ALA A 81 3.29 13.72 -16.33
C ALA A 81 3.08 13.94 -14.81
N LEU A 82 1.95 13.47 -14.29
CA LEU A 82 1.59 13.62 -12.88
C LEU A 82 2.49 12.80 -11.95
N GLN A 83 2.92 11.58 -12.33
CA GLN A 83 3.80 10.80 -11.46
C GLN A 83 5.09 11.57 -11.14
N ILE A 84 5.68 12.25 -12.13
CA ILE A 84 6.89 13.06 -11.93
C ILE A 84 6.60 14.24 -11.01
N ALA A 85 5.56 15.02 -11.32
CA ALA A 85 5.21 16.22 -10.57
C ALA A 85 4.87 15.91 -9.09
N VAL A 86 4.10 14.85 -8.86
CA VAL A 86 3.70 14.41 -7.51
C VAL A 86 4.91 13.91 -6.72
N ASN A 87 5.79 13.10 -7.34
CA ASN A 87 6.99 12.61 -6.67
C ASN A 87 7.95 13.76 -6.33
N ASP A 88 8.12 14.75 -7.21
CA ASP A 88 8.93 15.93 -6.93
C ASP A 88 8.36 16.75 -5.76
N GLN A 89 7.05 16.94 -5.71
CA GLN A 89 6.39 17.66 -4.61
C GLN A 89 6.59 16.95 -3.26
N VAL A 90 6.42 15.62 -3.22
CA VAL A 90 6.65 14.84 -2.00
C VAL A 90 8.12 14.85 -1.60
N ALA A 91 9.03 14.77 -2.56
CA ALA A 91 10.47 14.85 -2.28
C ALA A 91 10.85 16.16 -1.60
N GLU A 92 10.26 17.29 -1.99
CA GLU A 92 10.49 18.57 -1.31
C GLU A 92 9.94 18.56 0.14
N ALA A 93 8.77 17.95 0.39
CA ALA A 93 8.25 17.79 1.75
C ALA A 93 9.17 16.93 2.62
N VAL A 94 9.64 15.80 2.08
CA VAL A 94 10.61 14.91 2.75
C VAL A 94 11.91 15.64 3.04
N LYS A 95 12.43 16.41 2.09
CA LYS A 95 13.66 17.18 2.26
C LYS A 95 13.55 18.27 3.33
N CYS A 96 12.37 18.87 3.50
CA CYS A 96 12.10 19.83 4.58
C CYS A 96 12.09 19.15 5.95
N ASN A 97 11.67 17.89 6.05
CA ASN A 97 11.49 17.15 7.31
C ASN A 97 12.08 15.72 7.24
N PRO A 98 13.37 15.54 6.92
CA PRO A 98 13.93 14.23 6.60
C PRO A 98 14.00 13.26 7.79
N ALA A 99 13.89 13.76 9.02
CA ALA A 99 13.83 12.95 10.23
C ALA A 99 12.41 12.43 10.52
N ARG A 100 11.39 13.00 9.87
CA ARG A 100 9.98 12.74 10.15
C ARG A 100 9.22 12.15 8.96
N LEU A 101 9.64 12.45 7.74
CA LEU A 101 8.97 12.04 6.52
C LEU A 101 9.89 11.21 5.62
N GLN A 102 9.32 10.17 5.07
CA GLN A 102 9.87 9.34 3.99
C GLN A 102 8.81 9.24 2.89
N GLY A 103 9.13 8.64 1.74
CA GLY A 103 8.16 8.54 0.65
C GLY A 103 8.21 7.21 -0.09
N PHE A 104 7.02 6.76 -0.52
CA PHE A 104 6.84 5.82 -1.61
C PHE A 104 6.59 6.59 -2.91
N ALA A 105 7.16 6.11 -4.00
CA ALA A 105 6.91 6.66 -5.32
C ALA A 105 5.46 6.42 -5.74
N THR A 106 4.87 7.45 -6.34
CA THR A 106 3.65 7.35 -7.12
C THR A 106 4.02 6.95 -8.53
N LEU A 107 3.39 5.91 -9.08
CA LEU A 107 3.67 5.37 -10.41
C LEU A 107 2.46 5.45 -11.33
N ALA A 108 2.73 5.51 -12.64
CA ALA A 108 1.74 5.51 -13.71
C ALA A 108 1.96 4.29 -14.65
N PRO A 109 1.55 3.07 -14.22
CA PRO A 109 1.88 1.84 -14.96
C PRO A 109 1.14 1.69 -16.30
N GLN A 110 0.30 2.64 -16.68
CA GLN A 110 -0.26 2.70 -18.04
C GLN A 110 0.84 2.66 -19.11
N ARG A 111 2.03 3.20 -18.78
CA ARG A 111 3.28 3.08 -19.54
C ARG A 111 4.33 2.43 -18.63
N PRO A 112 4.45 1.10 -18.64
CA PRO A 112 5.23 0.37 -17.66
C PRO A 112 6.72 0.72 -17.65
N GLU A 113 7.31 0.99 -18.80
CA GLU A 113 8.72 1.39 -18.94
C GLU A 113 8.94 2.78 -18.32
N ASP A 114 8.03 3.73 -18.55
CA ASP A 114 8.09 5.07 -17.95
C ASP A 114 7.92 4.98 -16.42
N ALA A 115 7.03 4.10 -15.94
CA ALA A 115 6.82 3.86 -14.51
C ALA A 115 8.04 3.20 -13.85
N ALA A 116 8.69 2.26 -14.52
CA ALA A 116 9.94 1.65 -14.07
C ALA A 116 11.07 2.67 -13.97
N ALA A 117 11.24 3.51 -14.99
CA ALA A 117 12.22 4.58 -15.00
C ALA A 117 11.95 5.62 -13.89
N GLU A 118 10.67 5.93 -13.62
CA GLU A 118 10.30 6.82 -12.52
C GLU A 118 10.56 6.21 -11.15
N LEU A 119 10.32 4.91 -10.97
CA LEU A 119 10.71 4.21 -9.74
C LEU A 119 12.23 4.29 -9.50
N GLU A 120 13.03 4.06 -10.55
CA GLU A 120 14.48 4.21 -10.45
C GLU A 120 14.88 5.64 -10.08
N ARG A 121 14.27 6.65 -10.72
CA ARG A 121 14.52 8.06 -10.42
C ARG A 121 14.16 8.39 -8.97
N ALA A 122 12.99 7.96 -8.52
CA ALA A 122 12.49 8.22 -7.18
C ALA A 122 13.41 7.62 -6.10
N VAL A 123 13.85 6.37 -6.29
CA VAL A 123 14.72 5.71 -5.33
C VAL A 123 16.14 6.29 -5.35
N ARG A 124 16.74 6.49 -6.54
CA ARG A 124 18.15 6.90 -6.67
C ARG A 124 18.38 8.40 -6.46
N HIS A 125 17.42 9.24 -6.86
CA HIS A 125 17.61 10.69 -6.90
C HIS A 125 16.73 11.47 -5.93
N LEU A 126 15.53 10.95 -5.61
CA LEU A 126 14.63 11.57 -4.62
C LEU A 126 14.73 10.94 -3.23
N GLY A 127 15.45 9.82 -3.10
CA GLY A 127 15.67 9.14 -1.83
C GLY A 127 14.46 8.35 -1.32
N PHE A 128 13.51 8.02 -2.18
CA PHE A 128 12.32 7.24 -1.81
C PHE A 128 12.67 5.79 -1.50
N HIS A 129 11.74 5.09 -0.83
CA HIS A 129 11.98 3.78 -0.23
C HIS A 129 11.23 2.63 -0.92
N GLY A 130 10.67 2.86 -2.09
CA GLY A 130 9.87 1.95 -2.87
C GLY A 130 8.72 2.68 -3.54
N ALA A 131 7.65 1.98 -3.88
CA ALA A 131 6.45 2.58 -4.46
C ALA A 131 5.17 1.99 -3.88
N LEU A 132 4.08 2.77 -3.91
CA LEU A 132 2.74 2.25 -3.70
C LEU A 132 2.09 1.97 -5.06
N VAL A 133 1.51 0.77 -5.21
CA VAL A 133 0.84 0.29 -6.41
C VAL A 133 -0.54 -0.24 -6.07
N PHE A 134 -1.45 -0.25 -7.04
CA PHE A 134 -2.81 -0.77 -6.90
C PHE A 134 -3.01 -2.04 -7.71
N SER A 135 -4.13 -2.72 -7.52
CA SER A 135 -4.41 -4.05 -8.07
C SER A 135 -4.48 -4.11 -9.60
N ARG A 136 -4.85 -3.01 -10.26
CA ARG A 136 -5.06 -2.98 -11.71
C ARG A 136 -4.95 -1.58 -12.29
N VAL A 137 -4.63 -1.50 -13.55
CA VAL A 137 -4.75 -0.30 -14.39
C VAL A 137 -6.08 -0.40 -15.16
N ARG A 138 -7.06 0.40 -14.79
CA ARG A 138 -8.45 0.24 -15.28
C ARG A 138 -8.95 -1.19 -15.03
N ASP A 139 -9.27 -1.96 -16.09
CA ASP A 139 -9.72 -3.36 -15.95
C ASP A 139 -8.58 -4.39 -16.08
N GLU A 140 -7.34 -3.96 -16.29
CA GLU A 140 -6.21 -4.87 -16.50
C GLU A 140 -5.40 -5.08 -15.22
N PRO A 141 -5.42 -6.30 -14.64
CA PRO A 141 -4.68 -6.63 -13.43
C PRO A 141 -3.17 -6.49 -13.62
N ILE A 142 -2.46 -6.03 -12.58
CA ILE A 142 -1.01 -5.76 -12.66
C ILE A 142 -0.14 -7.02 -12.76
N ASP A 143 -0.68 -8.22 -12.61
CA ASP A 143 0.05 -9.48 -12.86
C ASP A 143 0.33 -9.73 -14.34
N HIS A 144 -0.35 -9.04 -15.27
CA HIS A 144 -0.10 -9.16 -16.70
C HIS A 144 1.35 -8.78 -17.05
N GLN A 145 1.97 -9.58 -17.93
CA GLN A 145 3.40 -9.46 -18.26
C GLN A 145 3.84 -8.07 -18.72
N ARG A 146 2.95 -7.28 -19.32
CA ARG A 146 3.28 -5.92 -19.74
C ARG A 146 3.71 -5.01 -18.59
N PHE A 147 3.29 -5.31 -17.33
CA PHE A 147 3.66 -4.54 -16.14
C PHE A 147 4.96 -5.01 -15.49
N TRP A 148 5.54 -6.11 -15.95
CA TRP A 148 6.76 -6.68 -15.38
C TRP A 148 7.98 -5.75 -15.36
N PRO A 149 8.14 -4.76 -16.25
CA PRO A 149 9.21 -3.76 -16.12
C PRO A 149 9.23 -3.07 -14.75
N VAL A 150 8.06 -2.82 -14.13
CA VAL A 150 7.98 -2.23 -12.79
C VAL A 150 8.50 -3.20 -11.73
N PHE A 151 8.19 -4.48 -11.82
CA PHE A 151 8.66 -5.51 -10.88
C PHE A 151 10.16 -5.76 -11.04
N GLU A 152 10.66 -5.76 -12.27
CA GLU A 152 12.09 -5.87 -12.56
C GLU A 152 12.89 -4.70 -11.96
N ALA A 153 12.40 -3.48 -12.12
CA ALA A 153 13.02 -2.30 -11.52
C ALA A 153 12.99 -2.37 -9.98
N ALA A 154 11.87 -2.76 -9.39
CA ALA A 154 11.70 -2.89 -7.94
C ALA A 154 12.68 -3.93 -7.37
N GLU A 155 12.78 -5.11 -8.00
CA GLU A 155 13.74 -6.16 -7.58
C GLU A 155 15.19 -5.71 -7.74
N ALA A 156 15.54 -5.10 -8.89
CA ALA A 156 16.90 -4.62 -9.14
C ALA A 156 17.36 -3.57 -8.12
N LEU A 157 16.45 -2.70 -7.69
CA LEU A 157 16.65 -1.70 -6.64
C LEU A 157 16.56 -2.29 -5.24
N GLN A 158 16.07 -3.51 -5.06
CA GLN A 158 15.66 -4.07 -3.77
C GLN A 158 14.71 -3.12 -2.99
N ALA A 159 13.84 -2.42 -3.73
CA ALA A 159 12.86 -1.49 -3.22
C ALA A 159 11.48 -2.18 -3.17
N PRO A 160 10.80 -2.19 -2.02
CA PRO A 160 9.51 -2.86 -1.90
C PRO A 160 8.40 -2.15 -2.69
N LEU A 161 7.38 -2.92 -3.06
CA LEU A 161 6.12 -2.40 -3.57
C LEU A 161 5.03 -2.56 -2.51
N TYR A 162 4.40 -1.48 -2.09
CA TYR A 162 3.21 -1.53 -1.25
C TYR A 162 2.00 -1.77 -2.16
N LEU A 163 1.41 -2.96 -2.11
CA LEU A 163 0.19 -3.29 -2.85
C LEU A 163 -1.01 -2.82 -2.03
N HIS A 164 -1.54 -1.67 -2.38
CA HIS A 164 -2.65 -1.04 -1.70
C HIS A 164 -3.99 -1.44 -2.35
N PRO A 165 -5.05 -1.58 -1.57
CA PRO A 165 -6.39 -1.83 -2.08
C PRO A 165 -6.89 -0.78 -3.07
N GLN A 166 -7.70 -1.24 -4.02
CA GLN A 166 -8.46 -0.45 -4.98
C GLN A 166 -9.87 -1.02 -5.08
N SER A 167 -10.86 -0.19 -5.42
CA SER A 167 -12.23 -0.70 -5.53
C SER A 167 -12.34 -1.78 -6.60
N PRO A 168 -13.02 -2.91 -6.35
CA PRO A 168 -13.20 -3.97 -7.35
C PRO A 168 -13.79 -3.45 -8.66
N PRO A 169 -13.56 -4.11 -9.80
CA PRO A 169 -14.15 -3.74 -11.09
C PRO A 169 -15.65 -3.53 -11.02
N ALA A 170 -16.20 -2.61 -11.82
CA ALA A 170 -17.61 -2.23 -11.79
C ALA A 170 -18.57 -3.44 -11.89
N ALA A 171 -18.23 -4.43 -12.73
CA ALA A 171 -19.02 -5.64 -12.87
C ALA A 171 -19.07 -6.48 -11.57
N VAL A 172 -17.95 -6.54 -10.85
CA VAL A 172 -17.88 -7.22 -9.54
C VAL A 172 -18.66 -6.46 -8.49
N ARG A 173 -18.52 -5.14 -8.44
CA ARG A 173 -19.31 -4.31 -7.52
C ARG A 173 -20.79 -4.46 -7.73
N GLN A 174 -21.24 -4.42 -8.99
CA GLN A 174 -22.63 -4.61 -9.33
C GLN A 174 -23.15 -5.99 -8.94
N ALA A 175 -22.36 -7.05 -9.11
CA ALA A 175 -22.79 -8.42 -8.85
C ALA A 175 -22.79 -8.79 -7.36
N TYR A 176 -21.83 -8.30 -6.57
CA TYR A 176 -21.61 -8.77 -5.20
C TYR A 176 -21.83 -7.73 -4.11
N TYR A 177 -21.68 -6.42 -4.42
CA TYR A 177 -21.66 -5.36 -3.42
C TYR A 177 -22.78 -4.34 -3.56
N SER A 178 -23.82 -4.64 -4.35
CA SER A 178 -24.96 -3.75 -4.58
C SER A 178 -26.28 -4.34 -4.09
N GLY A 179 -27.29 -3.46 -3.90
CA GLY A 179 -28.65 -3.87 -3.54
C GLY A 179 -29.09 -3.44 -2.15
N PHE A 180 -28.27 -2.73 -1.40
CA PHE A 180 -28.54 -2.28 -0.02
C PHE A 180 -28.75 -0.76 0.08
N GLY A 181 -28.59 -0.05 -1.04
CA GLY A 181 -28.61 1.41 -1.12
C GLY A 181 -27.20 2.03 -1.13
N ASN A 182 -27.08 3.17 -1.80
CA ASN A 182 -25.81 3.74 -2.21
C ASN A 182 -24.75 3.84 -1.08
N PRO A 183 -25.02 4.35 0.13
CA PRO A 183 -23.99 4.43 1.18
C PRO A 183 -23.47 3.05 1.62
N VAL A 184 -24.36 2.05 1.68
CA VAL A 184 -23.98 0.69 2.10
C VAL A 184 -23.23 -0.04 0.99
N ASP A 185 -23.71 0.05 -0.25
CA ASP A 185 -23.08 -0.54 -1.43
C ASP A 185 -21.63 -0.01 -1.59
N LEU A 186 -21.47 1.30 -1.38
CA LEU A 186 -20.18 1.95 -1.45
C LEU A 186 -19.23 1.47 -0.33
N ALA A 187 -19.68 1.52 0.92
CA ALA A 187 -18.86 1.06 2.06
C ALA A 187 -18.49 -0.43 1.93
N LEU A 188 -19.43 -1.28 1.49
CA LEU A 188 -19.23 -2.70 1.32
C LEU A 188 -18.22 -3.02 0.21
N SER A 189 -18.29 -2.29 -0.92
CA SER A 189 -17.38 -2.47 -2.06
C SER A 189 -16.01 -1.83 -1.88
N THR A 190 -15.83 -0.98 -0.88
CA THR A 190 -14.59 -0.31 -0.56
C THR A 190 -14.03 -0.80 0.79
N TYR A 191 -13.81 0.10 1.73
CA TYR A 191 -13.15 -0.14 3.02
C TYR A 191 -13.82 -1.20 3.91
N GLY A 192 -15.08 -1.52 3.69
CA GLY A 192 -15.80 -2.53 4.48
C GLY A 192 -15.28 -3.94 4.24
N ILE A 193 -15.05 -4.33 2.98
CA ILE A 193 -14.50 -5.64 2.63
C ILE A 193 -13.98 -5.75 1.20
N GLY A 194 -14.59 -5.02 0.23
CA GLY A 194 -14.33 -5.21 -1.20
C GLY A 194 -12.86 -4.96 -1.55
N TRP A 195 -12.26 -3.95 -0.99
CA TRP A 195 -10.85 -3.61 -1.16
C TRP A 195 -9.92 -4.74 -0.72
N HIS A 196 -10.19 -5.32 0.44
CA HIS A 196 -9.33 -6.35 1.03
C HIS A 196 -9.33 -7.63 0.19
N TYR A 197 -10.49 -8.03 -0.30
CA TYR A 197 -10.57 -9.16 -1.24
C TYR A 197 -9.87 -8.87 -2.56
N ASP A 198 -10.01 -7.67 -3.10
CA ASP A 198 -9.37 -7.30 -4.38
C ASP A 198 -7.85 -7.33 -4.26
N ALA A 199 -7.27 -6.73 -3.21
CA ALA A 199 -5.82 -6.70 -3.00
C ALA A 199 -5.24 -8.08 -2.67
N GLY A 200 -5.91 -8.86 -1.79
CA GLY A 200 -5.50 -10.22 -1.47
C GLY A 200 -5.54 -11.14 -2.69
N LEU A 201 -6.59 -11.04 -3.49
CA LEU A 201 -6.68 -11.78 -4.76
C LEU A 201 -5.58 -11.34 -5.74
N GLN A 202 -5.27 -10.04 -5.82
CA GLN A 202 -4.20 -9.55 -6.69
C GLN A 202 -2.83 -10.10 -6.28
N PHE A 203 -2.53 -10.19 -4.99
CA PHE A 203 -1.29 -10.85 -4.55
C PHE A 203 -1.25 -12.33 -4.98
N LEU A 204 -2.34 -13.08 -4.82
CA LEU A 204 -2.43 -14.45 -5.34
C LEU A 204 -2.25 -14.51 -6.86
N ARG A 205 -2.78 -13.54 -7.60
CA ARG A 205 -2.58 -13.46 -9.06
C ARG A 205 -1.11 -13.24 -9.42
N LEU A 206 -0.37 -12.40 -8.67
CA LEU A 206 1.08 -12.24 -8.86
C LEU A 206 1.82 -13.56 -8.65
N VAL A 207 1.46 -14.32 -7.62
CA VAL A 207 2.01 -15.68 -7.38
C VAL A 207 1.69 -16.60 -8.56
N LEU A 208 0.42 -16.70 -8.95
CA LEU A 208 -0.04 -17.61 -10.01
C LEU A 208 0.49 -17.25 -11.40
N ALA A 209 0.74 -15.96 -11.66
CA ALA A 209 1.37 -15.50 -12.89
C ALA A 209 2.89 -15.76 -12.94
N GLY A 210 3.50 -16.26 -11.87
CA GLY A 210 4.93 -16.54 -11.77
C GLY A 210 5.80 -15.31 -11.58
N VAL A 211 5.24 -14.20 -11.11
CA VAL A 211 6.01 -12.95 -10.87
C VAL A 211 7.14 -13.21 -9.89
N PHE A 212 6.87 -13.89 -8.77
CA PHE A 212 7.89 -14.19 -7.77
C PHE A 212 8.83 -15.35 -8.14
N ASP A 213 8.53 -16.12 -9.16
CA ASP A 213 9.47 -17.08 -9.75
C ASP A 213 10.44 -16.39 -10.70
N ARG A 214 9.96 -15.35 -11.40
CA ARG A 214 10.78 -14.51 -12.28
C ARG A 214 11.61 -13.49 -11.51
N PHE A 215 11.06 -12.95 -10.42
CA PHE A 215 11.65 -11.93 -9.56
C PHE A 215 11.65 -12.41 -8.11
N PRO A 216 12.51 -13.37 -7.75
CA PRO A 216 12.44 -14.06 -6.46
C PRO A 216 12.77 -13.19 -5.24
N ASN A 217 13.48 -12.07 -5.43
CA ASN A 217 13.81 -11.13 -4.36
C ASN A 217 12.83 -9.95 -4.25
N LEU A 218 11.84 -9.87 -5.15
CA LEU A 218 10.80 -8.85 -5.07
C LEU A 218 10.07 -8.95 -3.74
N GLN A 219 9.95 -7.82 -3.03
CA GLN A 219 9.23 -7.72 -1.77
C GLN A 219 7.96 -6.90 -1.98
N VAL A 220 6.85 -7.40 -1.47
CA VAL A 220 5.54 -6.73 -1.49
C VAL A 220 5.07 -6.50 -0.06
N ILE A 221 4.53 -5.32 0.22
CA ILE A 221 3.91 -5.00 1.50
C ILE A 221 2.39 -5.06 1.31
N LEU A 222 1.70 -5.77 2.20
CA LEU A 222 0.25 -5.88 2.24
C LEU A 222 -0.29 -5.20 3.51
N GLY A 223 -1.23 -4.31 3.33
CA GLY A 223 -1.95 -3.65 4.43
C GLY A 223 -2.90 -4.59 5.17
N HIS A 224 -3.63 -4.05 6.13
CA HIS A 224 -4.83 -4.63 6.75
C HIS A 224 -4.65 -6.12 7.12
N TRP A 225 -3.48 -6.43 7.72
CA TRP A 225 -3.08 -7.80 8.12
C TRP A 225 -3.01 -8.80 6.96
N GLY A 226 -2.57 -8.33 5.78
CA GLY A 226 -2.35 -9.18 4.61
C GLY A 226 -3.60 -9.40 3.77
N GLU A 227 -4.54 -8.45 3.81
CA GLU A 227 -5.66 -8.38 2.87
C GLU A 227 -6.47 -9.69 2.83
N MET A 228 -6.83 -10.20 4.01
CA MET A 228 -7.55 -11.47 4.23
C MET A 228 -6.80 -12.74 3.79
N LEU A 229 -5.68 -12.63 3.08
CA LEU A 229 -4.95 -13.78 2.55
C LEU A 229 -4.49 -14.75 3.66
N PRO A 230 -3.91 -14.31 4.79
CA PRO A 230 -3.47 -15.23 5.84
C PRO A 230 -4.59 -16.09 6.42
N PHE A 231 -5.84 -15.59 6.42
CA PHE A 231 -6.99 -16.35 6.91
C PHE A 231 -7.30 -17.61 6.09
N PHE A 232 -7.01 -17.57 4.80
CA PHE A 232 -7.29 -18.69 3.90
C PHE A 232 -6.02 -19.44 3.47
N LEU A 233 -4.87 -19.17 4.07
CA LEU A 233 -3.57 -19.62 3.56
C LEU A 233 -3.50 -21.14 3.43
N ASP A 234 -3.87 -21.89 4.47
CA ASP A 234 -3.93 -23.37 4.43
C ASP A 234 -4.85 -23.91 3.32
N ARG A 235 -5.88 -23.13 2.97
CA ARG A 235 -6.82 -23.52 1.93
C ARG A 235 -6.28 -23.24 0.53
N VAL A 236 -5.67 -22.06 0.34
CA VAL A 236 -5.15 -21.66 -0.97
C VAL A 236 -3.87 -22.39 -1.34
N ASP A 237 -3.12 -22.90 -0.37
CA ASP A 237 -1.94 -23.75 -0.63
C ASP A 237 -2.25 -24.95 -1.53
N ASN A 238 -3.47 -25.48 -1.48
CA ASN A 238 -3.88 -26.58 -2.35
C ASN A 238 -3.90 -26.20 -3.84
N ILE A 239 -3.88 -24.90 -4.17
CA ILE A 239 -3.84 -24.42 -5.56
C ILE A 239 -2.43 -24.57 -6.14
N ALA A 240 -1.38 -24.52 -5.33
CA ALA A 240 0.01 -24.52 -5.77
C ALA A 240 0.34 -25.69 -6.70
N ALA A 241 -0.02 -26.92 -6.31
CA ALA A 241 0.20 -28.12 -7.12
C ALA A 241 -0.59 -28.10 -8.43
N THR A 242 -1.84 -27.63 -8.39
CA THR A 242 -2.70 -27.53 -9.57
C THR A 242 -2.17 -26.50 -10.56
N ALA A 243 -1.62 -25.40 -10.06
CA ALA A 243 -1.04 -24.33 -10.86
C ALA A 243 0.39 -24.63 -11.34
N GLY A 244 1.01 -25.72 -10.86
CA GLY A 244 2.39 -26.07 -11.20
C GLY A 244 3.43 -25.10 -10.64
N LEU A 245 3.14 -24.47 -9.50
CA LEU A 245 4.06 -23.56 -8.83
C LEU A 245 5.28 -24.28 -8.28
N GLN A 246 6.41 -23.59 -8.19
CA GLN A 246 7.66 -24.12 -7.68
C GLN A 246 7.67 -24.23 -6.14
N ARG A 247 6.85 -23.41 -5.46
CA ARG A 247 6.75 -23.32 -4.01
C ARG A 247 5.27 -23.37 -3.58
N SER A 248 5.01 -23.63 -2.31
CA SER A 248 3.68 -23.45 -1.74
C SER A 248 3.32 -21.95 -1.71
N ILE A 249 2.03 -21.62 -1.67
CA ILE A 249 1.60 -20.22 -1.55
C ILE A 249 2.07 -19.64 -0.23
N THR A 250 2.08 -20.43 0.83
CA THR A 250 2.64 -20.06 2.13
C THR A 250 4.11 -19.64 2.01
N GLU A 251 4.93 -20.35 1.24
CA GLU A 251 6.33 -19.99 1.03
C GLU A 251 6.47 -18.66 0.25
N TYR A 252 5.60 -18.36 -0.72
CA TYR A 252 5.59 -17.05 -1.37
C TYR A 252 5.20 -15.93 -0.40
N VAL A 253 4.19 -16.16 0.44
CA VAL A 253 3.77 -15.17 1.45
C VAL A 253 4.90 -14.90 2.45
N THR A 254 5.50 -15.95 3.01
CA THR A 254 6.53 -15.80 4.05
C THR A 254 7.86 -15.26 3.52
N ASN A 255 8.17 -15.44 2.23
CA ASN A 255 9.43 -14.96 1.65
C ASN A 255 9.29 -13.62 0.93
N ASN A 256 8.15 -13.35 0.30
CA ASN A 256 7.96 -12.21 -0.59
C ASN A 256 6.98 -11.15 -0.05
N ALA A 257 6.24 -11.43 1.04
CA ALA A 257 5.33 -10.46 1.62
C ALA A 257 5.77 -9.97 3.00
N PHE A 258 5.48 -8.69 3.27
CA PHE A 258 5.42 -8.10 4.61
C PHE A 258 3.98 -7.71 4.90
N LEU A 259 3.58 -7.76 6.16
CA LEU A 259 2.23 -7.38 6.59
C LEU A 259 2.26 -6.13 7.45
N THR A 260 1.21 -5.32 7.36
CA THR A 260 1.00 -4.18 8.26
C THR A 260 -0.41 -4.16 8.81
N PRO A 261 -0.66 -3.51 9.95
CA PRO A 261 -2.02 -3.36 10.48
C PRO A 261 -2.94 -2.52 9.58
N GLY A 262 -2.41 -1.59 8.74
CA GLY A 262 -3.26 -0.70 7.95
C GLY A 262 -4.37 -0.06 8.79
N GLY A 263 -4.04 0.51 9.96
CA GLY A 263 -5.02 1.11 10.86
C GLY A 263 -5.94 0.13 11.62
N VAL A 264 -5.90 -1.17 11.34
CA VAL A 264 -6.71 -2.17 12.07
C VAL A 264 -5.97 -2.61 13.33
N PHE A 265 -6.06 -1.82 14.40
CA PHE A 265 -5.35 -2.05 15.66
C PHE A 265 -5.98 -3.16 16.50
N SER A 266 -5.79 -4.41 16.08
CA SER A 266 -6.34 -5.60 16.72
C SER A 266 -5.26 -6.51 17.27
N GLN A 267 -5.21 -6.71 18.60
CA GLN A 267 -4.26 -7.62 19.23
C GLN A 267 -4.45 -9.08 18.78
N ARG A 268 -5.68 -9.46 18.42
CA ARG A 268 -5.99 -10.79 17.88
C ARG A 268 -5.34 -10.99 16.51
N TYR A 269 -5.42 -9.99 15.63
CA TYR A 269 -4.84 -10.10 14.30
C TYR A 269 -3.33 -10.01 14.33
N LEU A 270 -2.78 -9.22 15.26
CA LEU A 270 -1.34 -9.20 15.51
C LEU A 270 -0.82 -10.58 15.93
N GLY A 271 -1.46 -11.22 16.93
CA GLY A 271 -1.07 -12.56 17.38
C GLY A 271 -1.11 -13.57 16.23
N TRP A 272 -2.17 -13.53 15.43
CA TRP A 272 -2.30 -14.41 14.29
C TRP A 272 -1.28 -14.14 13.17
N ALA A 273 -1.02 -12.90 12.83
CA ALA A 273 0.01 -12.55 11.86
C ALA A 273 1.40 -13.02 12.31
N LEU A 274 1.71 -12.89 13.61
CA LEU A 274 2.94 -13.41 14.19
C LEU A 274 3.08 -14.92 14.02
N ASP A 275 2.00 -15.67 14.19
CA ASP A 275 1.98 -17.14 14.01
C ASP A 275 2.21 -17.53 12.53
N VAL A 276 1.74 -16.71 11.57
CA VAL A 276 1.83 -17.02 10.14
C VAL A 276 3.16 -16.59 9.53
N VAL A 277 3.60 -15.35 9.78
CA VAL A 277 4.78 -14.79 9.07
C VAL A 277 5.97 -14.49 9.98
N GLY A 278 5.79 -14.46 11.30
CA GLY A 278 6.84 -14.04 12.23
C GLY A 278 6.99 -12.53 12.34
N SER A 279 7.72 -12.06 13.37
CA SER A 279 7.88 -10.63 13.65
C SER A 279 8.74 -9.88 12.65
N ASP A 280 9.66 -10.57 12.00
CA ASP A 280 10.56 -10.05 10.99
C ASP A 280 9.89 -9.77 9.63
N ARG A 281 8.60 -10.11 9.52
CA ARG A 281 7.75 -9.85 8.36
C ARG A 281 6.57 -8.92 8.68
N ILE A 282 6.53 -8.33 9.87
CA ILE A 282 5.49 -7.37 10.25
C ILE A 282 6.13 -5.99 10.40
N MET A 283 5.48 -4.98 9.84
CA MET A 283 5.82 -3.56 9.96
C MET A 283 4.60 -2.79 10.44
N PHE A 284 4.75 -1.53 10.81
CA PHE A 284 3.66 -0.71 11.31
C PHE A 284 3.08 0.19 10.20
N ALA A 285 1.77 0.44 10.24
CA ALA A 285 1.05 1.40 9.41
C ALA A 285 -0.17 1.91 10.17
N ALA A 286 -0.50 3.19 10.01
CA ALA A 286 -1.61 3.82 10.71
C ALA A 286 -2.84 4.07 9.82
N ASP A 287 -2.69 4.03 8.50
CA ASP A 287 -3.72 4.36 7.50
C ASP A 287 -4.25 5.79 7.67
N TYR A 288 -3.32 6.71 7.94
CA TYR A 288 -3.63 8.14 8.07
C TYR A 288 -4.06 8.74 6.72
N PRO A 289 -5.09 9.58 6.66
CA PRO A 289 -5.90 10.11 7.76
C PRO A 289 -7.24 9.38 7.94
N TYR A 290 -7.43 8.22 7.34
CA TYR A 290 -8.71 7.51 7.32
C TYR A 290 -9.05 6.87 8.68
N VAL A 291 -8.03 6.40 9.39
CA VAL A 291 -8.17 5.87 10.73
C VAL A 291 -7.79 6.94 11.76
N PRO A 292 -8.67 7.26 12.72
CA PRO A 292 -8.34 8.19 13.80
C PRO A 292 -7.21 7.63 14.66
N THR A 293 -6.10 8.38 14.74
CA THR A 293 -4.94 8.03 15.58
C THR A 293 -4.73 9.03 16.71
N ASP A 294 -5.63 9.99 16.86
CA ASP A 294 -5.59 11.00 17.92
C ASP A 294 -5.55 10.34 19.31
N GLY A 295 -4.82 10.96 20.26
CA GLY A 295 -4.70 10.42 21.62
C GLY A 295 -3.70 9.27 21.77
N GLY A 296 -2.81 9.06 20.80
CA GLY A 296 -1.73 8.08 20.93
C GLY A 296 -2.13 6.63 20.68
N VAL A 297 -3.24 6.40 19.97
CA VAL A 297 -3.78 5.05 19.70
C VAL A 297 -2.76 4.16 18.98
N ALA A 298 -1.99 4.72 18.04
CA ALA A 298 -0.96 4.00 17.31
C ALA A 298 0.13 3.45 18.25
N ARG A 299 0.59 4.28 19.18
CA ARG A 299 1.59 3.88 20.18
C ARG A 299 1.01 2.92 21.21
N ALA A 300 -0.19 3.21 21.71
CA ALA A 300 -0.88 2.37 22.69
C ALA A 300 -1.08 0.93 22.16
N PHE A 301 -1.41 0.76 20.89
CA PHE A 301 -1.55 -0.56 20.27
C PHE A 301 -0.29 -1.42 20.43
N LEU A 302 0.90 -0.84 20.23
CA LEU A 302 2.16 -1.56 20.38
C LEU A 302 2.58 -1.71 21.86
N ASP A 303 2.33 -0.70 22.70
CA ASP A 303 2.73 -0.73 24.11
C ASP A 303 1.90 -1.72 24.91
N GLU A 304 0.62 -1.89 24.58
CA GLU A 304 -0.31 -2.83 25.23
C GLU A 304 -0.18 -4.27 24.73
N ALA A 305 0.53 -4.51 23.63
CA ALA A 305 0.71 -5.85 23.08
C ALA A 305 1.62 -6.70 23.99
N ASP A 306 1.23 -7.96 24.18
CA ASP A 306 2.04 -8.96 24.90
C ASP A 306 3.18 -9.46 24.01
N LEU A 307 4.19 -8.64 23.87
CA LEU A 307 5.34 -8.83 22.99
C LEU A 307 6.65 -8.68 23.76
N SER A 308 7.68 -9.44 23.34
CA SER A 308 9.04 -9.13 23.78
C SER A 308 9.45 -7.73 23.30
N GLU A 309 10.40 -7.09 24.00
CA GLU A 309 10.94 -5.79 23.58
C GLU A 309 11.49 -5.84 22.14
N GLN A 310 12.15 -6.93 21.78
CA GLN A 310 12.70 -7.12 20.43
C GLN A 310 11.60 -7.21 19.38
N THR A 311 10.57 -8.03 19.60
CA THR A 311 9.42 -8.17 18.69
C THR A 311 8.71 -6.83 18.50
N ARG A 312 8.49 -6.10 19.61
CA ARG A 312 7.86 -4.77 19.57
C ARG A 312 8.71 -3.77 18.77
N HIS A 313 10.03 -3.77 18.99
CA HIS A 313 10.96 -2.94 18.22
C HIS A 313 10.94 -3.30 16.73
N ASP A 314 10.96 -4.60 16.39
CA ASP A 314 10.94 -5.06 15.00
C ASP A 314 9.69 -4.56 14.28
N ILE A 315 8.51 -4.72 14.86
CA ILE A 315 7.24 -4.26 14.29
C ILE A 315 7.20 -2.73 14.18
N ALA A 316 7.66 -2.02 15.22
CA ALA A 316 7.59 -0.56 15.28
C ALA A 316 8.46 0.13 14.21
N SER A 317 9.68 -0.39 13.95
CA SER A 317 10.62 0.21 13.01
C SER A 317 11.70 -0.73 12.50
N GLY A 318 12.11 -1.73 13.30
CA GLY A 318 13.30 -2.53 13.01
C GLY A 318 13.22 -3.30 11.69
N THR A 319 12.07 -3.89 11.38
CA THR A 319 11.84 -4.59 10.10
C THR A 319 11.94 -3.63 8.91
N TRP A 320 11.33 -2.44 9.02
CA TRP A 320 11.44 -1.40 8.01
C TRP A 320 12.88 -0.91 7.83
N ASP A 321 13.57 -0.61 8.92
CA ASP A 321 14.96 -0.14 8.87
C ASP A 321 15.87 -1.20 8.21
N ARG A 322 15.67 -2.50 8.47
CA ARG A 322 16.39 -3.60 7.80
C ARG A 322 16.11 -3.68 6.31
N LEU A 323 14.84 -3.53 5.91
CA LEU A 323 14.45 -3.54 4.51
C LEU A 323 15.04 -2.33 3.78
N CYS A 324 14.97 -1.15 4.35
CA CYS A 324 15.55 0.07 3.79
C CYS A 324 17.08 -0.01 3.59
N ALA A 325 17.78 -0.70 4.49
CA ALA A 325 19.22 -0.88 4.38
C ALA A 325 19.65 -1.74 3.17
N GLN A 326 18.74 -2.48 2.57
CA GLN A 326 19.00 -3.30 1.37
C GLN A 326 18.76 -2.53 0.07
N ILE A 327 18.07 -1.38 0.12
CA ILE A 327 17.73 -0.59 -1.08
C ILE A 327 18.99 -0.10 -1.77
N ARG A 328 19.08 -0.35 -3.07
CA ARG A 328 20.20 0.04 -3.94
C ARG A 328 19.93 1.41 -4.57
N ARG A 329 20.59 2.40 -4.04
CA ARG A 329 20.47 3.80 -4.50
C ARG A 329 21.56 4.16 -5.50
#